data_d274f2f55cb7090a97ad864418538a0c
#
_entry.id   d274f2f55cb7090a97ad864418538a0c
#
_cell.length_a   1.000
_cell.length_b   1.000
_cell.length_c   1.000
_cell.angle_alpha   90.00
_cell.angle_beta   90.00
_cell.angle_gamma   90.00
#
_symmetry.space_group_name_H-M   'P 1'
#
loop_
_entity.id
_entity.type
_entity.pdbx_description
1 polymer ?
#
loop_
_entity_poly.entity_id
_entity_poly.type
_entity_poly.pdbx_seq_one_letter_code
_entity_poly.pdbx_strand_id
1 'polypeptide(L)'
;MEENAKFLKCPICDNIIELIDGDVQHITCCGRKMEEMKANTTDAATEKHIPIYKKVEDEIVVSVGEVEHPMEREHYIMWIAQVSENRITRVKLYPGQTTETRFPYISGATLYAYCNKHGLWKTTIE
;
A
#
# COMPACT_ATOMS: atom_id res chain seq x y z
N MET A 1 0.91 -18.28 3.65
CA MET A 1 1.00 -17.24 4.68
C MET A 1 -0.21 -16.33 4.57
N GLU A 2 -0.91 -16.14 5.66
CA GLU A 2 -2.01 -15.21 5.69
C GLU A 2 -1.49 -13.78 5.74
N GLU A 3 -2.22 -12.90 5.10
CA GLU A 3 -1.93 -11.50 5.13
C GLU A 3 -2.41 -10.92 6.46
N ASN A 4 -1.50 -10.29 7.18
CA ASN A 4 -1.81 -9.78 8.53
C ASN A 4 -2.11 -8.29 8.59
N ALA A 5 -1.92 -7.57 7.49
CA ALA A 5 -2.14 -6.13 7.50
C ALA A 5 -3.58 -5.80 7.13
N LYS A 6 -4.20 -4.93 7.92
CA LYS A 6 -5.54 -4.42 7.63
C LYS A 6 -5.47 -2.90 7.64
N PHE A 7 -5.89 -2.30 6.56
CA PHE A 7 -5.92 -0.85 6.41
C PHE A 7 -7.35 -0.39 6.25
N LEU A 8 -7.71 0.65 6.97
CA LEU A 8 -9.05 1.18 6.96
C LEU A 8 -9.03 2.65 6.55
N LYS A 9 -10.13 3.08 5.95
CA LYS A 9 -10.29 4.46 5.50
C LYS A 9 -11.63 5.02 5.97
N CYS A 10 -11.61 6.27 6.44
CA CYS A 10 -12.84 6.97 6.79
C CYS A 10 -13.54 7.41 5.49
N PRO A 11 -14.84 7.11 5.33
CA PRO A 11 -15.56 7.53 4.12
C PRO A 11 -15.83 9.03 4.06
N ILE A 12 -15.60 9.77 5.14
CA ILE A 12 -15.89 11.20 5.21
C ILE A 12 -14.64 12.06 5.07
N CYS A 13 -13.61 11.82 5.90
CA CYS A 13 -12.44 12.70 5.96
C CYS A 13 -11.17 12.10 5.35
N ASP A 14 -11.27 10.90 4.80
CA ASP A 14 -10.15 10.20 4.15
C ASP A 14 -9.00 9.83 5.09
N ASN A 15 -9.21 9.84 6.40
CA ASN A 15 -8.21 9.32 7.34
C ASN A 15 -7.95 7.85 7.03
N ILE A 16 -6.69 7.47 7.03
CA ILE A 16 -6.28 6.09 6.81
C ILE A 16 -5.56 5.61 8.06
N ILE A 17 -5.95 4.44 8.54
CA ILE A 17 -5.29 3.81 9.68
C ILE A 17 -4.90 2.39 9.35
N GLU A 18 -3.91 1.89 10.04
CA GLU A 18 -3.57 0.48 10.04
C GLU A 18 -4.05 -0.11 11.36
N LEU A 19 -4.83 -1.17 11.30
CA LEU A 19 -5.27 -1.88 12.48
C LEU A 19 -4.22 -2.93 12.81
N ILE A 20 -3.45 -2.68 13.87
CA ILE A 20 -2.38 -3.58 14.26
C ILE A 20 -2.93 -4.91 14.79
N ASP A 21 -3.99 -4.81 15.57
CA ASP A 21 -4.65 -5.98 16.15
C ASP A 21 -6.07 -5.60 16.52
N GLY A 22 -6.99 -6.54 16.38
CA GLY A 22 -8.36 -6.33 16.78
C GLY A 22 -9.35 -6.51 15.65
N ASP A 23 -10.55 -5.98 15.85
CA ASP A 23 -11.69 -6.18 14.97
C ASP A 23 -12.04 -4.89 14.23
N VAL A 24 -12.00 -4.94 12.89
CA VAL A 24 -12.35 -3.80 12.05
C VAL A 24 -13.79 -3.31 12.26
N GLN A 25 -14.66 -4.16 12.81
CA GLN A 25 -16.07 -3.85 13.00
C GLN A 25 -16.33 -2.73 14.00
N HIS A 26 -15.39 -2.42 14.87
CA HIS A 26 -15.64 -1.52 16.01
C HIS A 26 -14.89 -0.19 15.90
N ILE A 27 -14.47 0.19 14.71
CA ILE A 27 -13.71 1.42 14.51
C ILE A 27 -14.55 2.44 13.77
N THR A 28 -14.71 3.63 14.36
CA THR A 28 -15.49 4.72 13.76
C THR A 28 -14.63 5.97 13.61
N CYS A 29 -15.00 6.77 12.63
CA CYS A 29 -14.40 8.08 12.39
C CYS A 29 -15.47 8.97 11.77
N CYS A 30 -15.56 10.23 12.21
CA CYS A 30 -16.57 11.17 11.72
C CYS A 30 -18.00 10.61 11.87
N GLY A 31 -18.25 9.87 12.94
CA GLY A 31 -19.57 9.29 13.20
C GLY A 31 -19.93 8.13 12.29
N ARG A 32 -19.01 7.64 11.50
CA ARG A 32 -19.23 6.52 10.59
C ARG A 32 -18.22 5.42 10.82
N LYS A 33 -18.64 4.20 10.55
CA LYS A 33 -17.77 3.04 10.58
C LYS A 33 -16.67 3.18 9.52
N MET A 34 -15.44 2.94 9.91
CA MET A 34 -14.34 2.94 8.95
C MET A 34 -14.43 1.71 8.05
N GLU A 35 -14.02 1.88 6.81
CA GLU A 35 -14.11 0.83 5.79
C GLU A 35 -12.75 0.18 5.58
N GLU A 36 -12.74 -1.15 5.61
CA GLU A 36 -11.52 -1.89 5.31
C GLU A 36 -11.23 -1.79 3.81
N MET A 37 -10.01 -1.39 3.47
CA MET A 37 -9.58 -1.30 2.08
C MET A 37 -9.21 -2.67 1.55
N LYS A 38 -9.70 -3.00 0.37
CA LYS A 38 -9.40 -4.25 -0.33
C LYS A 38 -8.47 -3.95 -1.49
N ALA A 39 -7.28 -4.56 -1.46
CA ALA A 39 -6.29 -4.32 -2.49
C ALA A 39 -6.75 -4.89 -3.85
N ASN A 40 -6.32 -4.24 -4.92
CA ASN A 40 -6.54 -4.68 -6.31
C ASN A 40 -8.01 -4.76 -6.73
N THR A 41 -8.89 -4.01 -6.08
CA THR A 41 -10.33 -4.05 -6.38
C THR A 41 -10.84 -2.78 -7.06
N THR A 42 -10.02 -1.75 -7.15
CA THR A 42 -10.41 -0.50 -7.81
C THR A 42 -10.32 -0.66 -9.32
N ASP A 43 -11.32 -0.14 -10.03
CA ASP A 43 -11.31 -0.14 -11.50
C ASP A 43 -10.40 0.97 -12.00
N ALA A 44 -9.14 0.63 -12.24
CA ALA A 44 -8.09 1.54 -12.70
C ALA A 44 -7.00 0.74 -13.40
N ALA A 45 -6.07 1.44 -14.03
CA ALA A 45 -5.00 0.80 -14.80
C ALA A 45 -4.07 0.00 -13.88
N THR A 46 -4.13 -1.32 -13.98
CA THR A 46 -3.32 -2.23 -13.19
C THR A 46 -1.83 -2.00 -13.41
N GLU A 47 -1.41 -1.80 -14.66
CA GLU A 47 -0.01 -1.62 -15.03
C GLU A 47 0.61 -0.34 -14.43
N LYS A 48 -0.22 0.59 -13.94
CA LYS A 48 0.25 1.81 -13.29
C LYS A 48 0.23 1.75 -11.77
N HIS A 49 -0.46 0.76 -11.20
CA HIS A 49 -0.74 0.75 -9.76
C HIS A 49 -0.15 -0.42 -9.00
N ILE A 50 0.02 -1.57 -9.65
CA ILE A 50 0.58 -2.74 -8.98
C ILE A 50 2.04 -2.48 -8.65
N PRO A 51 2.45 -2.62 -7.39
CA PRO A 51 3.88 -2.50 -7.06
C PRO A 51 4.66 -3.64 -7.71
N ILE A 52 5.79 -3.30 -8.28
CA ILE A 52 6.70 -4.28 -8.89
C ILE A 52 8.03 -4.22 -8.15
N TYR A 53 8.80 -5.29 -8.22
CA TYR A 53 10.06 -5.34 -7.50
C TYR A 53 11.13 -6.07 -8.30
N LYS A 54 12.36 -5.76 -7.98
CA LYS A 54 13.53 -6.42 -8.55
C LYS A 54 14.47 -6.76 -7.40
N LYS A 55 14.86 -8.02 -7.30
CA LYS A 55 15.79 -8.45 -6.26
C LYS A 55 17.20 -8.04 -6.63
N VAL A 56 17.90 -7.38 -5.72
CA VAL A 56 19.29 -6.97 -5.87
C VAL A 56 20.01 -7.39 -4.59
N GLU A 57 20.76 -8.48 -4.66
CA GLU A 57 21.42 -9.07 -3.51
C GLU A 57 20.42 -9.42 -2.40
N ASP A 58 20.56 -8.85 -1.22
CA ASP A 58 19.66 -9.13 -0.09
C ASP A 58 18.49 -8.18 0.00
N GLU A 59 18.34 -7.31 -0.98
CA GLU A 59 17.29 -6.30 -1.00
C GLU A 59 16.40 -6.45 -2.21
N ILE A 60 15.24 -5.78 -2.15
CA ILE A 60 14.42 -5.56 -3.32
C ILE A 60 14.33 -4.07 -3.59
N VAL A 61 14.31 -3.71 -4.86
CA VAL A 61 14.03 -2.35 -5.31
C VAL A 61 12.61 -2.36 -5.81
N VAL A 62 11.76 -1.55 -5.20
CA VAL A 62 10.33 -1.52 -5.47
C VAL A 62 9.98 -0.23 -6.19
N SER A 63 9.13 -0.34 -7.19
CA SER A 63 8.50 0.82 -7.83
C SER A 63 7.03 0.51 -8.05
N VAL A 64 6.23 1.54 -8.35
CA VAL A 64 4.80 1.32 -8.55
C VAL A 64 4.49 1.42 -10.02
N GLY A 65 3.98 0.28 -10.54
CA GLY A 65 3.56 0.15 -11.91
C GLY A 65 4.70 -0.10 -12.90
N GLU A 66 4.40 -0.88 -13.92
CA GLU A 66 5.31 -1.06 -15.07
C GLU A 66 5.40 0.23 -15.87
N VAL A 67 4.31 1.01 -15.88
CA VAL A 67 4.26 2.36 -16.43
C VAL A 67 4.30 3.31 -15.26
N GLU A 68 5.18 4.29 -15.31
CA GLU A 68 5.38 5.22 -14.19
C GLU A 68 4.08 5.86 -13.75
N HIS A 69 3.80 5.76 -12.44
CA HIS A 69 2.61 6.35 -11.84
C HIS A 69 2.85 7.85 -11.63
N PRO A 70 1.80 8.69 -11.87
CA PRO A 70 1.92 10.11 -11.55
C PRO A 70 2.29 10.34 -10.09
N MET A 71 3.07 11.39 -9.86
CA MET A 71 3.44 11.85 -8.51
C MET A 71 3.16 13.34 -8.40
N GLU A 72 1.92 13.72 -8.71
CA GLU A 72 1.44 15.10 -8.65
C GLU A 72 0.63 15.29 -7.36
N ARG A 73 0.49 16.54 -6.94
CA ARG A 73 -0.19 16.86 -5.68
C ARG A 73 -1.59 16.24 -5.58
N GLU A 74 -2.33 16.24 -6.67
CA GLU A 74 -3.70 15.74 -6.70
C GLU A 74 -3.79 14.23 -6.93
N HIS A 75 -2.72 13.61 -7.43
CA HIS A 75 -2.73 12.21 -7.81
C HIS A 75 -1.33 11.62 -7.65
N TYR A 76 -1.12 10.85 -6.58
CA TYR A 76 0.20 10.29 -6.31
C TYR A 76 0.10 9.06 -5.42
N ILE A 77 1.17 8.28 -5.40
CA ILE A 77 1.32 7.17 -4.46
C ILE A 77 1.75 7.75 -3.13
N MET A 78 0.92 7.59 -2.13
CA MET A 78 1.13 8.19 -0.81
C MET A 78 2.11 7.43 0.05
N TRP A 79 2.13 6.11 -0.09
CA TRP A 79 3.05 5.27 0.68
C TRP A 79 3.18 3.89 0.03
N ILE A 80 4.28 3.21 0.38
CA ILE A 80 4.55 1.83 0.01
C ILE A 80 4.92 1.10 1.29
N ALA A 81 4.45 -0.13 1.45
CA ALA A 81 4.73 -0.92 2.64
C ALA A 81 5.07 -2.36 2.26
N GLN A 82 5.98 -2.95 3.04
CA GLN A 82 6.27 -4.37 2.96
C GLN A 82 5.79 -5.01 4.25
N VAL A 83 4.96 -6.02 4.13
CA VAL A 83 4.35 -6.72 5.26
C VAL A 83 4.78 -8.18 5.24
N SER A 84 5.38 -8.65 6.32
CA SER A 84 5.71 -10.06 6.53
C SER A 84 5.02 -10.53 7.82
N GLU A 85 5.32 -11.76 8.25
CA GLU A 85 4.66 -12.31 9.44
C GLU A 85 4.87 -11.48 10.71
N ASN A 86 6.06 -10.89 10.86
CA ASN A 86 6.43 -10.23 12.10
C ASN A 86 6.95 -8.81 11.90
N ARG A 87 6.79 -8.26 10.70
CA ARG A 87 7.40 -6.95 10.41
C ARG A 87 6.61 -6.19 9.36
N ILE A 88 6.44 -4.91 9.60
CA ILE A 88 5.92 -3.97 8.61
C ILE A 88 6.91 -2.84 8.47
N THR A 89 7.29 -2.55 7.23
CA THR A 89 8.12 -1.38 6.91
C THR A 89 7.32 -0.51 5.96
N ARG A 90 7.15 0.75 6.29
CA ARG A 90 6.38 1.69 5.47
C ARG A 90 7.23 2.90 5.12
N VAL A 91 7.18 3.30 3.86
CA VAL A 91 7.82 4.51 3.39
C VAL A 91 6.74 5.45 2.89
N LYS A 92 6.70 6.64 3.47
CA LYS A 92 5.76 7.68 3.04
C LYS A 92 6.39 8.45 1.88
N LEU A 93 5.60 8.70 0.84
CA LEU A 93 6.03 9.42 -0.33
C LEU A 93 5.30 10.75 -0.44
N TYR A 94 5.89 11.66 -1.20
CA TYR A 94 5.32 12.99 -1.41
C TYR A 94 5.30 13.31 -2.90
N PRO A 95 4.43 14.22 -3.34
CA PRO A 95 4.41 14.64 -4.74
C PRO A 95 5.79 15.10 -5.21
N GLY A 96 6.13 14.77 -6.43
CA GLY A 96 7.43 15.10 -7.01
C GLY A 96 8.54 14.11 -6.75
N GLN A 97 8.30 13.12 -5.87
CA GLN A 97 9.28 12.06 -5.60
C GLN A 97 9.07 10.88 -6.55
N THR A 98 10.13 10.10 -6.74
CA THR A 98 9.99 8.82 -7.42
C THR A 98 9.30 7.81 -6.50
N THR A 99 8.66 6.81 -7.08
CA THR A 99 8.08 5.71 -6.29
C THR A 99 9.14 4.67 -5.90
N GLU A 100 10.38 4.81 -6.35
CA GLU A 100 11.41 3.82 -6.08
C GLU A 100 11.79 3.81 -4.60
N THR A 101 11.69 2.63 -3.99
CA THR A 101 12.01 2.40 -2.58
C THR A 101 12.75 1.09 -2.45
N ARG A 102 13.44 0.90 -1.33
CA ARG A 102 14.18 -0.33 -1.05
C ARG A 102 13.71 -0.96 0.24
N PHE A 103 13.63 -2.28 0.22
CA PHE A 103 13.27 -3.08 1.39
C PHE A 103 14.18 -4.30 1.43
N PRO A 104 14.35 -4.92 2.60
CA PRO A 104 15.01 -6.23 2.64
C PRO A 104 14.21 -7.26 1.84
N TYR A 105 14.90 -8.20 1.21
CA TYR A 105 14.21 -9.28 0.53
C TYR A 105 13.64 -10.25 1.55
N ILE A 106 12.32 -10.42 1.55
CA ILE A 106 11.63 -11.37 2.42
C ILE A 106 10.66 -12.16 1.55
N SER A 107 10.99 -13.43 1.32
CA SER A 107 10.13 -14.31 0.52
C SER A 107 8.77 -14.48 1.20
N GLY A 108 7.70 -14.37 0.43
CA GLY A 108 6.35 -14.51 0.94
C GLY A 108 5.75 -13.22 1.49
N ALA A 109 6.55 -12.16 1.61
CA ALA A 109 6.03 -10.86 2.07
C ALA A 109 5.11 -10.25 1.02
N THR A 110 4.25 -9.35 1.47
CA THR A 110 3.33 -8.61 0.59
C THR A 110 3.79 -7.17 0.49
N LEU A 111 3.85 -6.67 -0.74
CA LEU A 111 4.08 -5.26 -1.01
C LEU A 111 2.76 -4.57 -1.24
N TYR A 112 2.55 -3.45 -0.55
CA TYR A 112 1.37 -2.60 -0.75
C TYR A 112 1.78 -1.26 -1.28
N ALA A 113 0.93 -0.68 -2.12
CA ALA A 113 1.05 0.71 -2.55
C ALA A 113 -0.34 1.35 -2.48
N TYR A 114 -0.41 2.56 -1.98
CA TYR A 114 -1.68 3.28 -1.87
C TYR A 114 -1.66 4.53 -2.73
N CYS A 115 -2.60 4.59 -3.68
CA CYS A 115 -2.84 5.75 -4.54
C CYS A 115 -4.01 6.54 -3.96
N ASN A 116 -3.85 7.85 -3.79
CA ASN A 116 -4.91 8.67 -3.19
C ASN A 116 -6.20 8.70 -4.03
N LYS A 117 -6.12 8.42 -5.32
CA LYS A 117 -7.30 8.36 -6.20
C LYS A 117 -7.81 6.95 -6.46
N HIS A 118 -6.91 5.97 -6.55
CA HIS A 118 -7.28 4.65 -7.04
C HIS A 118 -7.09 3.54 -6.01
N GLY A 119 -6.86 3.90 -4.75
CA GLY A 119 -6.90 2.94 -3.65
C GLY A 119 -5.67 2.10 -3.45
N LEU A 120 -5.87 0.95 -2.83
CA LEU A 120 -4.82 0.06 -2.36
C LEU A 120 -4.52 -1.03 -3.38
N TRP A 121 -3.22 -1.28 -3.60
CA TRP A 121 -2.73 -2.28 -4.53
C TRP A 121 -1.66 -3.13 -3.86
N LYS A 122 -1.53 -4.39 -4.27
CA LYS A 122 -0.56 -5.28 -3.66
C LYS A 122 0.05 -6.27 -4.64
N THR A 123 1.21 -6.80 -4.26
CA THR A 123 1.92 -7.88 -4.95
C THR A 123 2.62 -8.73 -3.89
N THR A 124 2.69 -10.03 -4.11
CA THR A 124 3.40 -10.94 -3.22
C THR A 124 4.83 -11.17 -3.73
N ILE A 125 5.79 -11.14 -2.82
CA ILE A 125 7.20 -11.42 -3.13
C ILE A 125 7.43 -12.94 -3.14
N GLU A 126 7.97 -13.41 -4.23
CA GLU A 126 8.30 -14.83 -4.36
C GLU A 126 9.64 -15.21 -3.76
#